data_d9bc600fae2859c7bbdfdb87306f1bf5
#
_entry.id   d9bc600fae2859c7bbdfdb87306f1bf5
#
_cell.length_a   1.000
_cell.length_b   1.000
_cell.length_c   1.000
_cell.angle_alpha   90.00
_cell.angle_beta   90.00
_cell.angle_gamma   90.00
#
_symmetry.space_group_name_H-M   'P 1'
#
loop_
_entity.id
_entity.type
_entity.pdbx_description
1 polymer ?
#
loop_
_entity_poly.entity_id
_entity_poly.type
_entity_poly.pdbx_seq_one_letter_code
_entity_poly.pdbx_strand_id
1 'polypeptide(L)'
;MIARGAEQKLELLKQAGGGLSASDVSRLLHISRQAVDKRRREGKLLAVPRGSDYAYPACQFDDDRSVAGLSEMLAARKVNHPWATLAFLVTPEDELGCSPLQALQQHDPKLKDHAIRLARAAAGGDGFG
;
A
#
# COMPACT_ATOMS: atom_id res chain seq x y z
N MET A 1 -17.40 -15.53 -10.45
CA MET A 1 -16.48 -15.64 -9.32
C MET A 1 -15.16 -15.02 -9.63
N ILE A 2 -14.45 -15.52 -10.64
CA ILE A 2 -13.16 -14.94 -11.04
C ILE A 2 -13.35 -13.50 -11.50
N ALA A 3 -14.37 -13.25 -12.33
CA ALA A 3 -14.69 -11.91 -12.80
C ALA A 3 -15.00 -10.95 -11.65
N ARG A 4 -15.69 -11.45 -10.63
CA ARG A 4 -16.05 -10.66 -9.46
C ARG A 4 -14.81 -10.27 -8.65
N GLY A 5 -13.88 -11.21 -8.47
CA GLY A 5 -12.62 -10.90 -7.79
C GLY A 5 -11.80 -9.88 -8.55
N ALA A 6 -11.76 -9.97 -9.89
CA ALA A 6 -11.06 -9.03 -10.73
C ALA A 6 -11.69 -7.64 -10.64
N GLU A 7 -13.03 -7.56 -10.62
CA GLU A 7 -13.74 -6.29 -10.48
C GLU A 7 -13.44 -5.63 -9.13
N GLN A 8 -13.39 -6.41 -8.06
CA GLN A 8 -13.07 -5.91 -6.73
C GLN A 8 -11.66 -5.35 -6.69
N LYS A 9 -10.70 -6.03 -7.31
CA LYS A 9 -9.32 -5.58 -7.39
C LYS A 9 -9.19 -4.29 -8.19
N LEU A 10 -9.88 -4.20 -9.33
CA LEU A 10 -9.89 -2.98 -10.14
C LEU A 10 -10.49 -1.81 -9.38
N GLU A 11 -11.58 -2.04 -8.67
CA GLU A 11 -12.21 -1.00 -7.86
C GLU A 11 -11.31 -0.54 -6.73
N LEU A 12 -10.64 -1.48 -6.07
CA LEU A 12 -9.71 -1.18 -4.99
C LEU A 12 -8.54 -0.33 -5.50
N LEU A 13 -7.98 -0.70 -6.64
CA LEU A 13 -6.88 0.05 -7.24
C LEU A 13 -7.34 1.45 -7.65
N LYS A 14 -8.56 1.58 -8.13
CA LYS A 14 -9.17 2.85 -8.49
C LYS A 14 -9.31 3.75 -7.26
N GLN A 15 -9.78 3.21 -6.13
CA GLN A 15 -9.84 3.92 -4.85
C GLN A 15 -8.46 4.41 -4.42
N ALA A 16 -7.44 3.68 -4.76
CA ALA A 16 -6.05 4.00 -4.42
C ALA A 16 -5.42 5.00 -5.40
N GLY A 17 -6.22 5.64 -6.25
CA GLY A 17 -5.73 6.64 -7.20
C GLY A 17 -5.17 6.05 -8.48
N GLY A 18 -5.39 4.76 -8.72
CA GLY A 18 -4.89 4.05 -9.89
C GLY A 18 -3.57 3.36 -9.63
N GLY A 19 -3.12 2.58 -10.61
CA GLY A 19 -1.87 1.85 -10.53
C GLY A 19 -0.82 2.48 -11.44
N LEU A 20 0.36 2.73 -10.90
CA LEU A 20 1.49 3.24 -11.64
C LEU A 20 2.39 2.10 -12.08
N SER A 21 3.04 2.24 -13.22
CA SER A 21 4.04 1.28 -13.67
C SER A 21 5.36 1.53 -12.94
N ALA A 22 6.30 0.56 -13.02
CA ALA A 22 7.63 0.76 -12.47
C ALA A 22 8.33 1.96 -13.13
N SER A 23 8.09 2.19 -14.43
CA SER A 23 8.64 3.36 -15.13
C SER A 23 8.07 4.65 -14.58
N ASP A 24 6.76 4.69 -14.31
CA ASP A 24 6.12 5.87 -13.72
C ASP A 24 6.71 6.18 -12.35
N VAL A 25 6.89 5.17 -11.51
CA VAL A 25 7.45 5.34 -10.17
C VAL A 25 8.91 5.78 -10.25
N SER A 26 9.67 5.23 -11.19
CA SER A 26 11.06 5.62 -11.45
C SER A 26 11.15 7.12 -11.72
N ARG A 27 10.29 7.63 -12.60
CA ARG A 27 10.25 9.05 -12.90
C ARG A 27 9.81 9.90 -11.71
N LEU A 28 8.79 9.43 -11.00
CA LEU A 28 8.24 10.15 -9.85
C LEU A 28 9.26 10.30 -8.72
N LEU A 29 9.99 9.22 -8.42
CA LEU A 29 10.96 9.21 -7.32
C LEU A 29 12.36 9.63 -7.73
N HIS A 30 12.60 9.84 -9.02
CA HIS A 30 13.93 10.20 -9.57
C HIS A 30 14.97 9.12 -9.25
N ILE A 31 14.59 7.86 -9.41
CA ILE A 31 15.48 6.70 -9.23
C ILE A 31 15.36 5.78 -10.44
N SER A 32 16.26 4.81 -10.57
CA SER A 32 16.21 3.85 -11.67
C SER A 32 15.05 2.86 -11.47
N ARG A 33 14.63 2.20 -12.56
CA ARG A 33 13.64 1.13 -12.48
C ARG A 33 14.14 0.00 -11.60
N GLN A 34 15.45 -0.29 -11.65
CA GLN A 34 16.06 -1.31 -10.80
C GLN A 34 15.94 -0.95 -9.33
N ALA A 35 16.11 0.33 -9.00
CA ALA A 35 15.94 0.81 -7.63
C ALA A 35 14.49 0.71 -7.17
N VAL A 36 13.51 0.97 -8.05
CA VAL A 36 12.10 0.76 -7.74
C VAL A 36 11.85 -0.70 -7.40
N ASP A 37 12.36 -1.60 -8.24
CA ASP A 37 12.19 -3.03 -8.07
C ASP A 37 12.82 -3.52 -6.75
N LYS A 38 13.98 -2.99 -6.42
CA LYS A 38 14.65 -3.30 -5.17
C LYS A 38 13.82 -2.87 -3.96
N ARG A 39 13.27 -1.66 -4.00
CA ARG A 39 12.40 -1.16 -2.92
C ARG A 39 11.15 -2.03 -2.75
N ARG A 40 10.57 -2.48 -3.86
CA ARG A 40 9.44 -3.41 -3.82
C ARG A 40 9.83 -4.70 -3.11
N ARG A 41 10.94 -5.29 -3.51
CA ARG A 41 11.42 -6.55 -2.92
C ARG A 41 11.77 -6.41 -1.44
N GLU A 42 12.24 -5.24 -1.04
CA GLU A 42 12.60 -4.96 0.35
C GLU A 42 11.39 -4.54 1.21
N GLY A 43 10.20 -4.51 0.63
CA GLY A 43 8.99 -4.13 1.37
C GLY A 43 8.88 -2.65 1.67
N LYS A 44 9.58 -1.80 0.92
CA LYS A 44 9.53 -0.34 1.10
C LYS A 44 8.49 0.32 0.21
N LEU A 45 8.04 -0.37 -0.82
CA LEU A 45 6.95 0.06 -1.69
C LEU A 45 5.97 -1.08 -1.84
N LEU A 46 4.70 -0.75 -1.91
CA LEU A 46 3.66 -1.73 -2.18
C LEU A 46 3.44 -1.82 -3.68
N ALA A 47 3.44 -3.04 -4.20
CA ALA A 47 3.05 -3.32 -5.58
C ALA A 47 2.08 -4.49 -5.56
N VAL A 48 1.05 -4.40 -6.39
CA VAL A 48 0.08 -5.48 -6.54
C VAL A 48 0.27 -6.12 -7.91
N PRO A 49 0.13 -7.45 -8.02
CA PRO A 49 0.26 -8.12 -9.32
C PRO A 49 -0.81 -7.64 -10.30
N ARG A 50 -0.41 -7.36 -11.52
CA ARG A 50 -1.32 -6.98 -12.59
C ARG A 50 -0.84 -7.63 -13.89
N GLY A 51 -1.48 -8.72 -14.29
CA GLY A 51 -1.01 -9.54 -15.41
C GLY A 51 0.35 -10.13 -15.10
N SER A 52 1.30 -9.97 -16.01
CA SER A 52 2.66 -10.45 -15.83
C SER A 52 3.56 -9.41 -15.15
N ASP A 53 2.99 -8.28 -14.72
CA ASP A 53 3.73 -7.15 -14.21
C ASP A 53 3.16 -6.72 -12.85
N TYR A 54 3.60 -5.56 -12.36
CA TYR A 54 3.15 -4.98 -11.10
C TYR A 54 2.55 -3.60 -11.31
N ALA A 55 1.54 -3.28 -10.50
CA ALA A 55 1.00 -1.94 -10.40
C ALA A 55 1.34 -1.38 -9.03
N TYR A 56 1.82 -0.16 -8.97
CA TYR A 56 2.14 0.52 -7.72
C TYR A 56 1.00 1.50 -7.40
N PRO A 57 0.20 1.23 -6.36
CA PRO A 57 -0.92 2.12 -6.03
C PRO A 57 -0.44 3.55 -5.82
N ALA A 58 -1.08 4.50 -6.49
CA ALA A 58 -0.66 5.89 -6.48
C ALA A 58 -0.78 6.54 -5.10
N CYS A 59 -1.71 6.06 -4.27
CA CYS A 59 -1.98 6.63 -2.95
C CYS A 59 -0.78 6.54 -1.99
N GLN A 60 0.18 5.67 -2.26
CA GLN A 60 1.36 5.52 -1.39
C GLN A 60 2.40 6.61 -1.58
N PHE A 61 2.17 7.53 -2.51
CA PHE A 61 3.11 8.61 -2.79
C PHE A 61 2.51 9.96 -2.42
N ASP A 62 3.33 10.81 -1.81
CA ASP A 62 3.05 12.22 -1.55
C ASP A 62 4.04 13.00 -2.40
N ASP A 63 3.57 13.66 -3.44
CA ASP A 63 4.43 14.38 -4.40
C ASP A 63 5.50 13.46 -4.99
N ASP A 64 6.77 13.69 -4.69
CA ASP A 64 7.90 12.94 -5.27
C ASP A 64 8.50 11.92 -4.30
N ARG A 65 7.77 11.50 -3.28
CA ARG A 65 8.26 10.55 -2.28
C ARG A 65 7.14 9.62 -1.81
N SER A 66 7.52 8.50 -1.21
CA SER A 66 6.54 7.64 -0.56
C SER A 66 6.06 8.29 0.74
N VAL A 67 4.82 7.97 1.13
CA VAL A 67 4.22 8.48 2.38
C VAL A 67 5.13 8.14 3.56
N ALA A 68 5.38 9.12 4.43
CA ALA A 68 6.21 8.92 5.61
C ALA A 68 5.60 7.83 6.51
N GLY A 69 6.42 6.86 6.91
CA GLY A 69 5.98 5.75 7.73
C GLY A 69 5.47 4.55 6.94
N LEU A 70 5.39 4.65 5.62
CA LEU A 70 4.88 3.57 4.77
C LEU A 70 5.70 2.28 4.96
N SER A 71 7.01 2.36 4.93
CA SER A 71 7.83 1.14 5.05
C SER A 71 7.67 0.47 6.41
N GLU A 72 7.49 1.24 7.48
CA GLU A 72 7.19 0.67 8.80
C GLU A 72 5.84 -0.04 8.81
N MET A 73 4.84 0.57 8.16
CA MET A 73 3.50 0.01 8.03
C MET A 73 3.54 -1.30 7.25
N LEU A 74 4.25 -1.32 6.12
CA LEU A 74 4.35 -2.52 5.28
C LEU A 74 5.09 -3.64 6.03
N ALA A 75 6.14 -3.30 6.79
CA ALA A 75 6.86 -4.28 7.59
C ALA A 75 5.96 -4.87 8.68
N ALA A 76 5.13 -4.05 9.30
CA ALA A 76 4.18 -4.48 10.33
C ALA A 76 3.13 -5.45 9.75
N ARG A 77 2.71 -5.22 8.51
CA ARG A 77 1.76 -6.08 7.80
C ARG A 77 2.38 -7.40 7.33
N LYS A 78 3.71 -7.47 7.25
CA LYS A 78 4.42 -8.65 6.70
C LYS A 78 3.87 -8.99 5.32
N VAL A 79 4.12 -8.16 4.34
CA VAL A 79 3.47 -8.13 3.01
C VAL A 79 3.57 -9.46 2.26
N ASN A 80 2.71 -10.42 2.58
CA ASN A 80 2.57 -11.67 1.84
C ASN A 80 1.32 -11.65 0.94
N HIS A 81 0.42 -10.72 1.20
CA HIS A 81 -0.84 -10.60 0.47
C HIS A 81 -1.02 -9.15 0.04
N PRO A 82 -0.41 -8.76 -1.09
CA PRO A 82 -0.39 -7.34 -1.51
C PRO A 82 -1.78 -6.72 -1.64
N TRP A 83 -2.74 -7.45 -2.20
CA TRP A 83 -4.10 -6.92 -2.35
C TRP A 83 -4.78 -6.71 -0.99
N ALA A 84 -4.56 -7.62 -0.04
CA ALA A 84 -5.10 -7.47 1.31
C ALA A 84 -4.44 -6.27 2.01
N THR A 85 -3.15 -6.07 1.78
CA THR A 85 -2.43 -4.92 2.33
C THR A 85 -2.97 -3.62 1.75
N LEU A 86 -3.23 -3.57 0.44
CA LEU A 86 -3.83 -2.39 -0.18
C LEU A 86 -5.20 -2.10 0.40
N ALA A 87 -6.04 -3.13 0.55
CA ALA A 87 -7.36 -2.98 1.16
C ALA A 87 -7.26 -2.41 2.57
N PHE A 88 -6.32 -2.91 3.37
CA PHE A 88 -6.08 -2.39 4.72
C PHE A 88 -5.70 -0.92 4.69
N LEU A 89 -4.79 -0.54 3.80
CA LEU A 89 -4.29 0.84 3.75
C LEU A 89 -5.37 1.87 3.42
N VAL A 90 -6.30 1.52 2.54
CA VAL A 90 -7.28 2.50 2.03
C VAL A 90 -8.66 2.40 2.67
N THR A 91 -8.89 1.41 3.54
CA THR A 91 -10.20 1.23 4.19
C THR A 91 -10.24 2.01 5.50
N PRO A 92 -11.23 2.90 5.69
CA PRO A 92 -11.36 3.61 6.95
C PRO A 92 -11.53 2.67 8.13
N GLU A 93 -10.88 3.02 9.24
CA GLU A 93 -10.95 2.29 10.50
C GLU A 93 -11.57 3.18 11.56
N ASP A 94 -12.56 2.65 12.26
CA ASP A 94 -13.27 3.42 13.30
C ASP A 94 -12.31 3.93 14.37
N GLU A 95 -11.36 3.10 14.76
CA GLU A 95 -10.39 3.45 15.80
C GLU A 95 -9.48 4.62 15.39
N LEU A 96 -9.29 4.83 14.10
CA LEU A 96 -8.42 5.90 13.60
C LEU A 96 -9.20 7.14 13.15
N GLY A 97 -10.47 6.98 12.84
CA GLY A 97 -11.27 8.04 12.24
C GLY A 97 -10.93 8.30 10.77
N CYS A 98 -10.08 7.47 10.18
CA CYS A 98 -9.63 7.58 8.79
C CYS A 98 -9.00 6.26 8.38
N SER A 99 -8.54 6.15 7.13
CA SER A 99 -7.82 4.96 6.69
C SER A 99 -6.43 4.94 7.32
N PRO A 100 -5.80 3.75 7.44
CA PRO A 100 -4.43 3.65 7.95
C PRO A 100 -3.44 4.53 7.17
N LEU A 101 -3.57 4.59 5.85
CA LEU A 101 -2.70 5.43 5.04
C LEU A 101 -2.91 6.91 5.36
N GLN A 102 -4.16 7.36 5.48
CA GLN A 102 -4.47 8.73 5.86
C GLN A 102 -3.93 9.06 7.25
N ALA A 103 -3.93 8.08 8.15
CA ALA A 103 -3.36 8.26 9.48
C ALA A 103 -1.87 8.60 9.42
N LEU A 104 -1.14 7.97 8.50
CA LEU A 104 0.28 8.30 8.30
C LEU A 104 0.46 9.71 7.74
N GLN A 105 -0.46 10.15 6.90
CA GLN A 105 -0.38 11.44 6.22
C GLN A 105 -0.71 12.63 7.13
N GLN A 106 -1.25 12.38 8.30
CA GLN A 106 -1.58 13.46 9.24
C GLN A 106 -0.41 13.90 10.10
N HIS A 107 0.71 13.20 10.02
CA HIS A 107 1.95 13.54 10.74
C HIS A 107 1.77 13.64 12.27
N ASP A 108 0.88 12.82 12.82
CA ASP A 108 0.63 12.72 14.25
C ASP A 108 1.29 11.42 14.76
N PRO A 109 2.33 11.49 15.59
CA PRO A 109 3.03 10.29 16.05
C PRO A 109 2.14 9.29 16.79
N LYS A 110 1.18 9.74 17.54
CA LYS A 110 0.27 8.84 18.28
C LYS A 110 -0.65 8.11 17.31
N LEU A 111 -1.16 8.81 16.32
CA LEU A 111 -2.03 8.23 15.31
C LEU A 111 -1.25 7.25 14.43
N LYS A 112 -0.02 7.59 14.07
CA LYS A 112 0.89 6.71 13.34
C LYS A 112 1.13 5.43 14.11
N ASP A 113 1.48 5.53 15.40
CA ASP A 113 1.71 4.37 16.26
C ASP A 113 0.49 3.47 16.32
N HIS A 114 -0.69 4.06 16.48
CA HIS A 114 -1.94 3.32 16.53
C HIS A 114 -2.18 2.57 15.21
N ALA A 115 -1.98 3.26 14.08
CA ALA A 115 -2.16 2.65 12.76
C ALA A 115 -1.19 1.48 12.55
N ILE A 116 0.05 1.63 12.96
CA ILE A 116 1.06 0.56 12.83
C ILE A 116 0.72 -0.63 13.74
N ARG A 117 0.22 -0.39 14.95
CA ARG A 117 -0.23 -1.48 15.82
C ARG A 117 -1.41 -2.25 15.19
N LEU A 118 -2.35 -1.54 14.56
CA LEU A 118 -3.44 -2.18 13.85
C LEU A 118 -2.93 -3.02 12.68
N ALA A 119 -1.93 -2.52 11.96
CA ALA A 119 -1.31 -3.25 10.86
C ALA A 119 -0.70 -4.57 11.35
N ARG A 120 -0.01 -4.53 12.48
CA ARG A 120 0.62 -5.71 13.07
C ARG A 120 -0.43 -6.73 13.51
N ALA A 121 -1.49 -6.27 14.15
CA ALA A 121 -2.57 -7.13 14.60
C ALA A 121 -3.33 -7.76 13.43
N ALA A 122 -3.56 -6.99 12.37
CA ALA A 122 -4.30 -7.44 11.19
C ALA A 122 -3.50 -8.44 10.36
N ALA A 123 -2.16 -8.41 10.45
CA ALA A 123 -1.30 -9.28 9.64
C ALA A 123 -1.58 -10.76 9.84
N GLY A 124 -1.94 -11.16 11.06
CA GLY A 124 -2.26 -12.54 11.38
C GLY A 124 -3.70 -12.94 11.08
N GLY A 125 -4.55 -11.95 10.81
CA GLY A 125 -5.97 -12.17 10.66
C GLY A 125 -6.53 -11.91 9.27
N ASP A 126 -5.66 -11.81 8.25
CA ASP A 126 -6.09 -11.55 6.88
C ASP A 126 -6.97 -12.68 6.34
N GLY A 127 -8.15 -12.31 5.89
CA GLY A 127 -9.07 -13.28 5.29
C GLY A 127 -8.77 -13.61 3.85
N PHE A 128 -7.67 -13.14 3.31
CA PHE A 128 -7.27 -13.34 1.92
C PHE A 128 -6.35 -14.56 1.78
N GLY A 129 -6.32 -15.36 2.75
CA GLY A 129 -5.45 -16.53 2.77
C GLY A 129 -5.72 -17.53 1.67
#